data_e811f199b34ad2f1906dee7f0eef4fb8
#
_entry.id   e811f199b34ad2f1906dee7f0eef4fb8
#
_cell.length_a   1.000
_cell.length_b   1.000
_cell.length_c   1.000
_cell.angle_alpha   90.00
_cell.angle_beta   90.00
_cell.angle_gamma   90.00
#
_symmetry.space_group_name_H-M   'P 1'
#
loop_
_entity.id
_entity.type
_entity.pdbx_description
1 polymer ?
#
loop_
_entity_poly.entity_id
_entity_poly.type
_entity_poly.pdbx_seq_one_letter_code
_entity_poly.pdbx_strand_id
1 'polypeptide(L)'
;LVTVNVHGLGPEAAAAGGGPVFGRLAHGGYAYHQGLARLLDVLREEAAPATFFWPAVEAARLPALLERCLAEGHEVACHGRAFEDHAALDAEAERAALTEARDALAARCGGAAPLGFRAPTGTLSARTLPLLCELGFRYDASALDDDRPYAADGAPGLLALPWSAGLSDATHFRRRLTQDRAEAFLREELDAVLPVCGYGCLTLHPRADIGLAREARVPVLRRLLDRARRHHGAAIRRCRDLLEDDAP
;
A
#
# COMPACT_ATOMS: atom_id res chain seq x y z
N LEU A 1 -10.20 3.87 3.27
CA LEU A 1 -9.04 4.04 2.41
C LEU A 1 -8.97 2.96 1.35
N VAL A 2 -8.36 3.28 0.19
CA VAL A 2 -7.90 2.29 -0.78
C VAL A 2 -6.39 2.45 -0.93
N THR A 3 -5.65 1.38 -0.71
CA THR A 3 -4.19 1.38 -0.77
C THR A 3 -3.68 0.31 -1.73
N VAL A 4 -2.55 0.57 -2.39
CA VAL A 4 -1.89 -0.36 -3.30
C VAL A 4 -0.43 -0.53 -2.89
N ASN A 5 -0.03 -1.74 -2.53
CA ASN A 5 1.38 -2.06 -2.30
C ASN A 5 2.02 -2.40 -3.66
N VAL A 6 2.87 -1.51 -4.16
CA VAL A 6 3.51 -1.68 -5.49
C VAL A 6 4.66 -2.68 -5.39
N HIS A 7 4.32 -3.92 -5.09
CA HIS A 7 5.28 -5.03 -5.13
C HIS A 7 5.35 -5.59 -6.55
N GLY A 8 6.54 -5.54 -7.15
CA GLY A 8 6.88 -6.30 -8.34
C GLY A 8 7.59 -7.60 -7.97
N LEU A 9 8.85 -7.70 -8.36
CA LEU A 9 9.72 -8.84 -8.04
C LEU A 9 10.47 -8.71 -6.71
N GLY A 10 10.23 -7.63 -5.93
CA GLY A 10 10.93 -7.37 -4.67
C GLY A 10 10.91 -8.55 -3.70
N PRO A 11 9.74 -9.15 -3.40
CA PRO A 11 9.65 -10.30 -2.51
C PRO A 11 10.46 -11.52 -2.99
N GLU A 12 10.42 -11.82 -4.29
CA GLU A 12 11.15 -12.94 -4.88
C GLU A 12 12.66 -12.66 -4.93
N ALA A 13 13.05 -11.43 -5.24
CA ALA A 13 14.45 -11.02 -5.23
C ALA A 13 15.03 -11.09 -3.82
N ALA A 14 14.29 -10.63 -2.80
CA ALA A 14 14.69 -10.72 -1.40
C ALA A 14 14.87 -12.20 -0.98
N ALA A 15 13.92 -13.07 -1.33
CA ALA A 15 14.00 -14.51 -1.05
C ALA A 15 15.18 -15.20 -1.79
N ALA A 16 15.62 -14.65 -2.92
CA ALA A 16 16.78 -15.11 -3.69
C ALA A 16 18.10 -14.42 -3.27
N GLY A 17 18.15 -13.77 -2.11
CA GLY A 17 19.35 -13.07 -1.64
C GLY A 17 19.74 -11.84 -2.46
N GLY A 18 18.78 -11.18 -3.10
CA GLY A 18 18.99 -10.00 -3.96
C GLY A 18 19.36 -10.32 -5.41
N GLY A 19 19.40 -11.60 -5.78
CA GLY A 19 19.73 -12.02 -7.13
C GLY A 19 18.56 -11.90 -8.13
N PRO A 20 18.84 -12.05 -9.44
CA PRO A 20 17.83 -12.01 -10.48
C PRO A 20 16.88 -13.21 -10.39
N VAL A 21 15.59 -12.98 -10.68
CA VAL A 21 14.52 -13.97 -10.57
C VAL A 21 13.94 -14.26 -11.96
N PHE A 22 13.81 -15.55 -12.33
CA PHE A 22 13.36 -15.98 -13.63
C PHE A 22 12.29 -17.08 -13.58
N GLY A 23 11.60 -17.29 -14.72
CA GLY A 23 10.66 -18.37 -14.93
C GLY A 23 9.51 -18.38 -13.93
N ARG A 24 9.20 -19.55 -13.37
CA ARG A 24 8.09 -19.71 -12.43
C ARG A 24 8.22 -18.90 -11.13
N LEU A 25 9.42 -18.46 -10.79
CA LEU A 25 9.66 -17.62 -9.61
C LEU A 25 9.45 -16.13 -9.90
N ALA A 26 9.35 -15.74 -11.18
CA ALA A 26 9.19 -14.35 -11.59
C ALA A 26 7.71 -13.91 -11.72
N HIS A 27 6.80 -14.54 -10.97
CA HIS A 27 5.37 -14.24 -11.07
C HIS A 27 5.01 -12.81 -10.61
N GLY A 28 5.82 -12.19 -9.78
CA GLY A 28 5.72 -10.77 -9.43
C GLY A 28 5.87 -9.82 -10.63
N GLY A 29 6.50 -10.27 -11.73
CA GLY A 29 6.61 -9.51 -12.98
C GLY A 29 5.28 -9.17 -13.64
N TYR A 30 4.18 -9.84 -13.25
CA TYR A 30 2.84 -9.47 -13.68
C TYR A 30 2.48 -8.03 -13.34
N ALA A 31 2.98 -7.52 -12.22
CA ALA A 31 2.80 -6.14 -11.81
C ALA A 31 3.31 -5.16 -12.89
N TYR A 32 4.42 -5.49 -13.53
CA TYR A 32 5.05 -4.65 -14.55
C TYR A 32 4.33 -4.68 -15.89
N HIS A 33 3.83 -5.85 -16.29
CA HIS A 33 3.26 -6.05 -17.62
C HIS A 33 1.77 -5.68 -17.70
N GLN A 34 1.02 -5.88 -16.62
CA GLN A 34 -0.43 -5.75 -16.62
C GLN A 34 -0.99 -5.16 -15.32
N GLY A 35 -0.56 -5.67 -14.17
CA GLY A 35 -1.30 -5.52 -12.93
C GLY A 35 -1.42 -4.08 -12.45
N LEU A 36 -0.32 -3.33 -12.47
CA LEU A 36 -0.32 -1.95 -11.97
C LEU A 36 -1.12 -1.02 -12.90
N ALA A 37 -0.92 -1.14 -14.22
CA ALA A 37 -1.68 -0.36 -15.19
C ALA A 37 -3.18 -0.64 -15.08
N ARG A 38 -3.57 -1.90 -14.91
CA ARG A 38 -4.98 -2.31 -14.73
C ARG A 38 -5.59 -1.77 -13.45
N LEU A 39 -4.86 -1.77 -12.32
CA LEU A 39 -5.37 -1.13 -11.10
C LEU A 39 -5.61 0.36 -11.30
N LEU A 40 -4.70 1.07 -11.95
CA LEU A 40 -4.89 2.48 -12.30
C LEU A 40 -6.13 2.68 -13.18
N ASP A 41 -6.31 1.84 -14.23
CA ASP A 41 -7.51 1.90 -15.08
C ASP A 41 -8.80 1.74 -14.27
N VAL A 42 -8.88 0.70 -13.44
CA VAL A 42 -10.07 0.42 -12.64
C VAL A 42 -10.34 1.55 -11.64
N LEU A 43 -9.33 2.02 -10.91
CA LEU A 43 -9.50 3.08 -9.92
C LEU A 43 -9.91 4.41 -10.57
N ARG A 44 -9.39 4.73 -11.75
CA ARG A 44 -9.82 5.89 -12.55
C ARG A 44 -11.28 5.76 -13.01
N GLU A 45 -11.65 4.61 -13.58
CA GLU A 45 -13.00 4.34 -14.06
C GLU A 45 -14.03 4.36 -12.93
N GLU A 46 -13.66 3.89 -11.76
CA GLU A 46 -14.48 3.95 -10.55
C GLU A 46 -14.39 5.29 -9.82
N ALA A 47 -13.64 6.27 -10.31
CA ALA A 47 -13.36 7.54 -9.62
C ALA A 47 -12.96 7.32 -8.15
N ALA A 48 -12.08 6.35 -7.89
CA ALA A 48 -11.65 5.95 -6.57
C ALA A 48 -10.21 6.43 -6.31
N PRO A 49 -10.00 7.55 -5.60
CA PRO A 49 -8.66 7.98 -5.22
C PRO A 49 -8.03 6.92 -4.30
N ALA A 50 -6.73 6.71 -4.45
CA ALA A 50 -6.00 5.69 -3.70
C ALA A 50 -4.59 6.18 -3.33
N THR A 51 -3.99 5.52 -2.33
CA THR A 51 -2.58 5.70 -1.98
C THR A 51 -1.78 4.51 -2.49
N PHE A 52 -0.79 4.80 -3.31
CA PHE A 52 0.15 3.81 -3.83
C PHE A 52 1.45 3.87 -3.04
N PHE A 53 1.76 2.81 -2.31
CA PHE A 53 3.02 2.65 -1.59
C PHE A 53 4.08 2.10 -2.55
N TRP A 54 5.04 2.94 -2.91
CA TRP A 54 6.07 2.66 -3.90
C TRP A 54 7.42 2.37 -3.24
N PRO A 55 8.02 1.19 -3.48
CA PRO A 55 9.45 1.02 -3.28
C PRO A 55 10.24 1.90 -4.26
N ALA A 56 11.33 2.51 -3.80
CA ALA A 56 12.12 3.41 -4.66
C ALA A 56 12.65 2.72 -5.93
N VAL A 57 13.02 1.45 -5.83
CA VAL A 57 13.48 0.65 -6.99
C VAL A 57 12.37 0.43 -8.02
N GLU A 58 11.12 0.26 -7.59
CA GLU A 58 9.99 0.09 -8.49
C GLU A 58 9.59 1.42 -9.14
N ALA A 59 9.68 2.52 -8.41
CA ALA A 59 9.50 3.86 -8.96
C ALA A 59 10.55 4.18 -10.03
N ALA A 60 11.79 3.73 -9.85
CA ALA A 60 12.83 3.85 -10.85
C ALA A 60 12.59 2.97 -12.09
N ARG A 61 12.02 1.80 -11.89
CA ARG A 61 11.73 0.83 -12.96
C ARG A 61 10.54 1.23 -13.81
N LEU A 62 9.53 1.88 -13.21
CA LEU A 62 8.22 2.15 -13.82
C LEU A 62 7.87 3.66 -13.78
N PRO A 63 8.74 4.57 -14.25
CA PRO A 63 8.52 6.00 -14.12
C PRO A 63 7.22 6.46 -14.77
N ALA A 64 6.86 5.94 -15.93
CA ALA A 64 5.62 6.30 -16.62
C ALA A 64 4.35 5.92 -15.84
N LEU A 65 4.36 4.80 -15.10
CA LEU A 65 3.21 4.41 -14.27
C LEU A 65 3.15 5.23 -12.96
N LEU A 66 4.29 5.65 -12.43
CA LEU A 66 4.32 6.57 -11.29
C LEU A 66 3.80 7.96 -11.71
N GLU A 67 4.24 8.50 -12.83
CA GLU A 67 3.74 9.76 -13.39
C GLU A 67 2.23 9.68 -13.63
N ARG A 68 1.75 8.58 -14.21
CA ARG A 68 0.32 8.33 -14.41
C ARG A 68 -0.43 8.30 -13.08
N CYS A 69 0.10 7.64 -12.06
CA CYS A 69 -0.47 7.59 -10.70
C CYS A 69 -0.69 9.01 -10.16
N LEU A 70 0.30 9.89 -10.28
CA LEU A 70 0.20 11.30 -9.88
C LEU A 70 -0.82 12.08 -10.73
N ALA A 71 -0.77 11.92 -12.04
CA ALA A 71 -1.65 12.63 -12.99
C ALA A 71 -3.13 12.27 -12.81
N GLU A 72 -3.43 11.04 -12.38
CA GLU A 72 -4.79 10.57 -12.07
C GLU A 72 -5.24 10.94 -10.63
N GLY A 73 -4.44 11.73 -9.90
CA GLY A 73 -4.80 12.26 -8.58
C GLY A 73 -4.61 11.28 -7.42
N HIS A 74 -3.94 10.16 -7.64
CA HIS A 74 -3.57 9.24 -6.57
C HIS A 74 -2.41 9.80 -5.74
N GLU A 75 -2.24 9.27 -4.54
CA GLU A 75 -1.10 9.58 -3.69
C GLU A 75 0.05 8.60 -3.95
N VAL A 76 1.27 9.13 -4.02
CA VAL A 76 2.51 8.35 -3.97
C VAL A 76 3.06 8.42 -2.56
N ALA A 77 3.15 7.28 -1.89
CA ALA A 77 3.72 7.11 -0.56
C ALA A 77 4.92 6.16 -0.59
N CYS A 78 5.73 6.18 0.45
CA CYS A 78 6.97 5.40 0.53
C CYS A 78 6.70 3.95 0.98
N HIS A 79 7.31 2.99 0.28
CA HIS A 79 7.31 1.56 0.64
C HIS A 79 8.73 1.03 0.76
N GLY A 80 9.59 1.80 1.42
CA GLY A 80 11.00 1.48 1.54
C GLY A 80 11.80 1.66 0.24
N ARG A 81 13.04 1.20 0.25
CA ARG A 81 13.93 1.25 -0.91
C ARG A 81 13.63 0.14 -1.90
N ALA A 82 13.45 -1.10 -1.39
CA ALA A 82 13.17 -2.30 -2.19
C ALA A 82 12.13 -3.19 -1.48
N PHE A 83 12.58 -4.25 -0.82
CA PHE A 83 11.73 -5.15 -0.03
C PHE A 83 12.46 -5.57 1.25
N GLU A 84 13.05 -4.59 1.91
CA GLU A 84 13.81 -4.77 3.15
C GLU A 84 12.90 -5.01 4.36
N ASP A 85 13.44 -5.78 5.30
CA ASP A 85 12.85 -5.96 6.62
C ASP A 85 13.48 -4.96 7.60
N HIS A 86 12.73 -3.90 7.96
CA HIS A 86 13.21 -2.84 8.84
C HIS A 86 13.56 -3.35 10.24
N ALA A 87 12.92 -4.41 10.72
CA ALA A 87 13.25 -5.01 12.01
C ALA A 87 14.63 -5.70 12.01
N ALA A 88 15.11 -6.15 10.85
CA ALA A 88 16.39 -6.83 10.69
C ALA A 88 17.55 -5.90 10.39
N LEU A 89 17.31 -4.61 10.05
CA LEU A 89 18.34 -3.63 9.76
C LEU A 89 18.95 -3.08 11.07
N ASP A 90 20.23 -2.75 11.04
CA ASP A 90 20.83 -1.91 12.06
C ASP A 90 20.41 -0.44 11.90
N ALA A 91 20.78 0.42 12.86
CA ALA A 91 20.30 1.81 12.88
C ALA A 91 20.80 2.64 11.67
N GLU A 92 22.03 2.40 11.23
CA GLU A 92 22.62 3.12 10.09
C GLU A 92 22.00 2.68 8.78
N ALA A 93 21.87 1.37 8.58
CA ALA A 93 21.25 0.78 7.39
C ALA A 93 19.76 1.16 7.27
N GLU A 94 19.02 1.17 8.37
CA GLU A 94 17.61 1.57 8.39
C GLU A 94 17.43 3.05 8.00
N ARG A 95 18.24 3.93 8.62
CA ARG A 95 18.25 5.36 8.28
C ARG A 95 18.61 5.60 6.82
N ALA A 96 19.66 4.94 6.33
CA ALA A 96 20.09 5.06 4.93
C ALA A 96 18.97 4.61 3.97
N ALA A 97 18.35 3.44 4.20
CA ALA A 97 17.28 2.90 3.36
C ALA A 97 16.08 3.84 3.30
N LEU A 98 15.62 4.39 4.44
CA LEU A 98 14.49 5.32 4.49
C LEU A 98 14.81 6.66 3.83
N THR A 99 16.02 7.20 4.06
CA THR A 99 16.46 8.46 3.45
C THR A 99 16.56 8.33 1.93
N GLU A 100 17.24 7.29 1.44
CA GLU A 100 17.37 7.01 0.01
C GLU A 100 16.00 6.82 -0.66
N ALA A 101 15.09 6.08 -0.02
CA ALA A 101 13.75 5.85 -0.54
C ALA A 101 12.95 7.15 -0.66
N ARG A 102 12.93 7.95 0.42
CA ARG A 102 12.26 9.25 0.45
C ARG A 102 12.78 10.19 -0.65
N ASP A 103 14.10 10.34 -0.73
CA ASP A 103 14.72 11.27 -1.66
C ASP A 103 14.57 10.83 -3.12
N ALA A 104 14.65 9.53 -3.39
CA ALA A 104 14.40 8.97 -4.71
C ALA A 104 12.94 9.16 -5.18
N LEU A 105 11.98 9.04 -4.27
CA LEU A 105 10.56 9.31 -4.57
C LEU A 105 10.32 10.81 -4.75
N ALA A 106 10.86 11.67 -3.88
CA ALA A 106 10.75 13.11 -3.99
C ALA A 106 11.27 13.62 -5.36
N ALA A 107 12.42 13.13 -5.80
CA ALA A 107 12.98 13.48 -7.10
C ALA A 107 12.04 13.15 -8.28
N ARG A 108 11.21 12.11 -8.16
CA ARG A 108 10.24 11.71 -9.18
C ARG A 108 8.88 12.38 -9.04
N CYS A 109 8.60 12.94 -7.88
CA CYS A 109 7.35 13.63 -7.57
C CYS A 109 7.49 15.16 -7.65
N GLY A 110 8.38 15.68 -8.50
CA GLY A 110 8.58 17.11 -8.69
C GLY A 110 9.20 17.82 -7.47
N GLY A 111 9.96 17.11 -6.64
CA GLY A 111 10.59 17.62 -5.42
C GLY A 111 9.72 17.44 -4.16
N ALA A 112 8.47 17.01 -4.29
CA ALA A 112 7.59 16.78 -3.15
C ALA A 112 7.92 15.44 -2.47
N ALA A 113 8.36 15.51 -1.21
CA ALA A 113 8.63 14.31 -0.42
C ALA A 113 7.32 13.55 -0.11
N PRO A 114 7.35 12.20 -0.07
CA PRO A 114 6.19 11.41 0.34
C PRO A 114 5.84 11.72 1.80
N LEU A 115 4.53 11.90 2.07
CA LEU A 115 4.03 12.17 3.42
C LEU A 115 3.88 10.90 4.25
N GLY A 116 3.74 9.77 3.61
CA GLY A 116 3.44 8.51 4.28
C GLY A 116 4.43 7.39 4.00
N PHE A 117 4.46 6.46 4.94
CA PHE A 117 5.27 5.25 4.88
C PHE A 117 4.42 4.01 5.15
N ARG A 118 4.80 2.90 4.55
CA ARG A 118 4.38 1.54 4.92
C ARG A 118 5.57 0.60 4.76
N ALA A 119 5.88 -0.17 5.81
CA ALA A 119 6.97 -1.13 5.76
C ALA A 119 6.71 -2.24 4.71
N PRO A 120 7.69 -2.59 3.85
CA PRO A 120 7.51 -3.59 2.79
C PRO A 120 7.12 -4.96 3.29
N THR A 121 7.70 -5.40 4.42
CA THR A 121 7.40 -6.68 5.08
C THR A 121 6.32 -6.57 6.15
N GLY A 122 5.90 -5.35 6.50
CA GLY A 122 5.00 -5.05 7.60
C GLY A 122 5.68 -5.01 8.98
N THR A 123 7.00 -5.24 9.05
CA THR A 123 7.77 -5.24 10.30
C THR A 123 8.49 -3.91 10.52
N LEU A 124 8.48 -3.46 11.76
CA LEU A 124 9.15 -2.24 12.20
C LEU A 124 10.16 -2.55 13.31
N SER A 125 11.21 -1.74 13.43
CA SER A 125 12.09 -1.70 14.60
C SER A 125 11.55 -0.67 15.62
N ALA A 126 12.06 -0.70 16.85
CA ALA A 126 11.74 0.34 17.84
C ALA A 126 12.19 1.75 17.41
N ARG A 127 13.08 1.84 16.41
CA ARG A 127 13.61 3.11 15.88
C ARG A 127 12.80 3.63 14.70
N THR A 128 12.01 2.80 14.03
CA THR A 128 11.36 3.16 12.76
C THR A 128 10.45 4.38 12.91
N LEU A 129 9.51 4.38 13.86
CA LEU A 129 8.55 5.48 14.01
C LEU A 129 9.22 6.82 14.37
N PRO A 130 10.15 6.89 15.36
CA PRO A 130 10.91 8.11 15.60
C PRO A 130 11.71 8.58 14.38
N LEU A 131 12.32 7.66 13.63
CA LEU A 131 13.07 7.97 12.43
C LEU A 131 12.20 8.52 11.30
N LEU A 132 10.97 8.00 11.15
CA LEU A 132 9.99 8.55 10.20
C LEU A 132 9.66 10.01 10.52
N CYS A 133 9.47 10.35 11.81
CA CYS A 133 9.27 11.74 12.23
C CYS A 133 10.45 12.63 11.88
N GLU A 134 11.69 12.19 12.20
CA GLU A 134 12.92 12.93 11.87
C GLU A 134 13.05 13.18 10.37
N LEU A 135 12.62 12.23 9.55
CA LEU A 135 12.65 12.32 8.09
C LEU A 135 11.46 13.08 7.50
N GLY A 136 10.53 13.58 8.34
CA GLY A 136 9.41 14.42 7.93
C GLY A 136 8.20 13.67 7.38
N PHE A 137 8.10 12.37 7.62
CA PHE A 137 6.85 11.64 7.36
C PHE A 137 5.76 12.08 8.33
N ARG A 138 4.52 12.03 7.89
CA ARG A 138 3.34 12.47 8.64
C ARG A 138 2.42 11.31 9.04
N TYR A 139 2.53 10.17 8.39
CA TYR A 139 1.81 8.95 8.78
C TYR A 139 2.61 7.69 8.50
N ASP A 140 2.35 6.66 9.32
CA ASP A 140 2.71 5.28 9.07
C ASP A 140 1.46 4.43 8.84
N ALA A 141 1.49 3.56 7.83
CA ALA A 141 0.37 2.68 7.48
C ALA A 141 0.78 1.19 7.59
N SER A 142 1.70 0.86 8.51
CA SER A 142 2.18 -0.50 8.74
C SER A 142 1.41 -1.24 9.84
N ALA A 143 0.73 -0.50 10.74
CA ALA A 143 0.08 -1.05 11.93
C ALA A 143 -1.13 -1.95 11.62
N LEU A 144 -1.34 -2.96 12.50
CA LEU A 144 -2.50 -3.88 12.51
C LEU A 144 -3.09 -4.03 13.92
N ASP A 145 -2.85 -3.08 14.80
CA ASP A 145 -3.07 -3.17 16.23
C ASP A 145 -4.24 -2.30 16.72
N ASP A 146 -4.93 -1.61 15.80
CA ASP A 146 -6.14 -0.83 16.09
C ASP A 146 -7.12 -0.87 14.91
N ASP A 147 -8.38 -0.57 15.18
CA ASP A 147 -9.46 -0.49 14.18
C ASP A 147 -9.64 0.91 13.60
N ARG A 148 -8.95 1.92 14.13
CA ARG A 148 -9.06 3.33 13.77
C ARG A 148 -7.69 4.01 13.71
N PRO A 149 -7.55 5.11 12.93
CA PRO A 149 -6.37 5.95 12.99
C PRO A 149 -6.12 6.49 14.40
N TYR A 150 -4.85 6.55 14.81
CA TYR A 150 -4.44 7.04 16.13
C TYR A 150 -3.07 7.75 16.07
N ALA A 151 -2.77 8.58 17.06
CA ALA A 151 -1.45 9.20 17.20
C ALA A 151 -0.44 8.12 17.58
N ALA A 152 0.62 7.96 16.80
CA ALA A 152 1.62 6.92 17.02
C ALA A 152 2.42 7.15 18.31
N ASP A 153 2.51 6.13 19.16
CA ASP A 153 3.24 6.19 20.43
C ASP A 153 4.74 6.44 20.20
N GLY A 154 5.29 7.37 20.97
CA GLY A 154 6.71 7.72 20.90
C GLY A 154 7.13 8.43 19.60
N ALA A 155 6.19 8.83 18.73
CA ALA A 155 6.42 9.50 17.46
C ALA A 155 5.51 10.74 17.29
N PRO A 156 5.76 11.84 18.00
CA PRO A 156 4.89 13.02 18.01
C PRO A 156 4.65 13.59 16.62
N GLY A 157 3.39 13.77 16.26
CA GLY A 157 2.97 14.30 14.96
C GLY A 157 2.92 13.26 13.84
N LEU A 158 3.15 11.98 14.14
CA LEU A 158 2.94 10.87 13.23
C LEU A 158 1.57 10.22 13.50
N LEU A 159 0.75 10.11 12.45
CA LEU A 159 -0.53 9.40 12.50
C LEU A 159 -0.32 7.93 12.12
N ALA A 160 -0.75 6.99 12.93
CA ALA A 160 -0.83 5.59 12.57
C ALA A 160 -2.15 5.34 11.82
N LEU A 161 -2.06 4.73 10.65
CA LEU A 161 -3.19 4.35 9.80
C LEU A 161 -3.26 2.81 9.73
N PRO A 162 -3.98 2.15 10.63
CA PRO A 162 -4.06 0.70 10.65
C PRO A 162 -4.70 0.13 9.38
N TRP A 163 -4.32 -1.09 9.05
CA TRP A 163 -4.99 -1.87 8.01
C TRP A 163 -5.42 -3.22 8.57
N SER A 164 -6.45 -3.81 7.98
CA SER A 164 -6.94 -5.12 8.39
C SER A 164 -6.45 -6.19 7.41
N ALA A 165 -5.99 -7.32 7.95
CA ALA A 165 -5.71 -8.50 7.13
C ALA A 165 -6.98 -9.02 6.43
N GLY A 166 -8.14 -8.82 7.02
CA GLY A 166 -9.45 -9.15 6.44
C GLY A 166 -9.77 -8.36 5.17
N LEU A 167 -9.31 -7.10 5.09
CA LEU A 167 -9.47 -6.23 3.92
C LEU A 167 -8.27 -6.23 2.97
N SER A 168 -7.35 -7.20 3.06
CA SER A 168 -6.24 -7.37 2.13
C SER A 168 -6.50 -8.51 1.15
N ASP A 169 -6.43 -8.22 -0.15
CA ASP A 169 -6.56 -9.23 -1.20
C ASP A 169 -5.51 -10.34 -1.05
N ALA A 170 -4.27 -9.99 -0.69
CA ALA A 170 -3.18 -10.94 -0.52
C ALA A 170 -3.48 -11.98 0.57
N THR A 171 -4.15 -11.62 1.65
CA THR A 171 -4.52 -12.54 2.73
C THR A 171 -5.35 -13.71 2.22
N HIS A 172 -6.31 -13.42 1.36
CA HIS A 172 -7.24 -14.41 0.85
C HIS A 172 -6.64 -15.26 -0.27
N PHE A 173 -5.97 -14.64 -1.24
CA PHE A 173 -5.40 -15.36 -2.37
C PHE A 173 -4.12 -16.14 -2.04
N ARG A 174 -3.34 -15.76 -1.04
CA ARG A 174 -2.25 -16.61 -0.50
C ARG A 174 -2.79 -17.92 0.07
N ARG A 175 -3.99 -17.92 0.63
CA ARG A 175 -4.71 -19.11 1.09
C ARG A 175 -5.34 -19.91 -0.05
N ARG A 176 -5.12 -19.53 -1.30
CA ARG A 176 -5.65 -20.15 -2.50
C ARG A 176 -7.19 -20.24 -2.53
N LEU A 177 -7.87 -19.25 -1.95
CA LEU A 177 -9.31 -19.18 -2.04
C LEU A 177 -9.75 -18.93 -3.48
N THR A 178 -10.93 -19.45 -3.83
CA THR A 178 -11.61 -19.08 -5.07
C THR A 178 -12.02 -17.61 -5.02
N GLN A 179 -12.32 -17.01 -6.19
CA GLN A 179 -12.73 -15.61 -6.25
C GLN A 179 -13.97 -15.34 -5.40
N ASP A 180 -14.98 -16.22 -5.48
CA ASP A 180 -16.23 -16.07 -4.75
C ASP A 180 -16.02 -16.12 -3.23
N ARG A 181 -15.16 -17.01 -2.76
CA ARG A 181 -14.81 -17.08 -1.33
C ARG A 181 -14.02 -15.88 -0.87
N ALA A 182 -13.03 -15.44 -1.65
CA ALA A 182 -12.26 -14.26 -1.33
C ALA A 182 -13.16 -13.01 -1.30
N GLU A 183 -14.06 -12.87 -2.26
CA GLU A 183 -15.05 -11.79 -2.28
C GLU A 183 -15.98 -11.83 -1.06
N ALA A 184 -16.47 -13.01 -0.69
CA ALA A 184 -17.34 -13.16 0.47
C ALA A 184 -16.67 -12.67 1.75
N PHE A 185 -15.42 -13.09 2.01
CA PHE A 185 -14.65 -12.64 3.17
C PHE A 185 -14.37 -11.14 3.16
N LEU A 186 -13.91 -10.59 2.02
CA LEU A 186 -13.65 -9.17 1.88
C LEU A 186 -14.92 -8.34 2.12
N ARG A 187 -16.06 -8.81 1.62
CA ARG A 187 -17.36 -8.16 1.82
C ARG A 187 -17.81 -8.23 3.26
N GLU A 188 -17.73 -9.40 3.90
CA GLU A 188 -18.10 -9.60 5.30
C GLU A 188 -17.29 -8.70 6.22
N GLU A 189 -15.99 -8.61 6.01
CA GLU A 189 -15.11 -7.72 6.77
C GLU A 189 -15.48 -6.25 6.56
N LEU A 190 -15.72 -5.84 5.32
CA LEU A 190 -16.13 -4.47 4.99
C LEU A 190 -17.45 -4.11 5.67
N ASP A 191 -18.42 -5.03 5.66
CA ASP A 191 -19.74 -4.87 6.29
C ASP A 191 -19.66 -4.83 7.82
N ALA A 192 -18.65 -5.47 8.40
CA ALA A 192 -18.42 -5.46 9.84
C ALA A 192 -17.75 -4.18 10.31
N VAL A 193 -16.67 -3.74 9.63
CA VAL A 193 -15.83 -2.65 10.13
C VAL A 193 -16.41 -1.26 9.84
N LEU A 194 -16.98 -1.02 8.66
CA LEU A 194 -17.42 0.32 8.28
C LEU A 194 -18.52 0.89 9.18
N PRO A 195 -19.59 0.13 9.54
CA PRO A 195 -20.64 0.66 10.42
C PRO A 195 -20.17 0.92 11.85
N VAL A 196 -19.19 0.18 12.32
CA VAL A 196 -18.73 0.23 13.73
C VAL A 196 -17.58 1.22 13.90
N CYS A 197 -16.59 1.14 13.01
CA CYS A 197 -15.35 1.91 13.14
C CYS A 197 -15.40 3.24 12.37
N GLY A 198 -16.26 3.36 11.35
CA GLY A 198 -16.26 4.48 10.41
C GLY A 198 -15.01 4.55 9.54
N TYR A 199 -14.18 3.51 9.59
CA TYR A 199 -12.89 3.41 8.92
C TYR A 199 -12.68 2.01 8.37
N GLY A 200 -11.97 1.90 7.25
CA GLY A 200 -11.51 0.63 6.68
C GLY A 200 -10.44 0.88 5.62
N CYS A 201 -9.47 0.00 5.54
CA CYS A 201 -8.33 0.10 4.62
C CYS A 201 -8.28 -1.12 3.70
N LEU A 202 -8.86 -1.00 2.50
CA LEU A 202 -8.76 -2.02 1.44
C LEU A 202 -7.35 -1.98 0.84
N THR A 203 -6.59 -3.03 1.05
CA THR A 203 -5.20 -3.15 0.57
C THR A 203 -5.11 -4.07 -0.64
N LEU A 204 -4.60 -3.55 -1.73
CA LEU A 204 -4.51 -4.17 -3.05
C LEU A 204 -3.07 -4.45 -3.46
N HIS A 205 -2.89 -5.49 -4.28
CA HIS A 205 -1.60 -5.84 -4.86
C HIS A 205 -1.70 -5.97 -6.38
N PRO A 206 -0.76 -5.38 -7.16
CA PRO A 206 -0.76 -5.46 -8.62
C PRO A 206 -0.27 -6.81 -9.16
N ARG A 207 -0.36 -7.86 -8.38
CA ARG A 207 0.21 -9.20 -8.63
C ARG A 207 -0.87 -10.20 -9.04
N ALA A 208 -0.53 -11.16 -9.92
CA ALA A 208 -1.47 -12.18 -10.37
C ALA A 208 -1.73 -13.28 -9.34
N ASP A 209 -0.74 -13.59 -8.51
CA ASP A 209 -0.80 -14.66 -7.49
C ASP A 209 -1.71 -14.27 -6.32
N ILE A 210 -1.54 -13.06 -5.78
CA ILE A 210 -2.17 -12.61 -4.54
C ILE A 210 -3.11 -11.41 -4.70
N GLY A 211 -3.16 -10.76 -5.89
CA GLY A 211 -3.83 -9.49 -6.07
C GLY A 211 -5.15 -9.54 -6.83
N LEU A 212 -5.99 -8.54 -6.60
CA LEU A 212 -7.20 -8.26 -7.37
C LEU A 212 -6.91 -7.65 -8.75
N ALA A 213 -5.65 -7.32 -9.05
CA ALA A 213 -5.22 -6.82 -10.35
C ALA A 213 -5.34 -7.83 -11.50
N ARG A 214 -5.53 -9.12 -11.21
CA ARG A 214 -5.77 -10.13 -12.24
C ARG A 214 -7.11 -9.85 -12.92
N GLU A 215 -7.13 -9.86 -14.26
CA GLU A 215 -8.29 -9.47 -15.06
C GLU A 215 -9.60 -10.15 -14.60
N ALA A 216 -9.56 -11.46 -14.40
CA ALA A 216 -10.71 -12.22 -13.91
C ALA A 216 -11.18 -11.81 -12.50
N ARG A 217 -10.37 -11.10 -11.72
CA ARG A 217 -10.67 -10.65 -10.36
C ARG A 217 -11.12 -9.19 -10.27
N VAL A 218 -10.94 -8.41 -11.33
CA VAL A 218 -11.36 -7.00 -11.39
C VAL A 218 -12.84 -6.79 -11.01
N PRO A 219 -13.78 -7.64 -11.44
CA PRO A 219 -15.18 -7.48 -11.03
C PRO A 219 -15.39 -7.51 -9.51
N VAL A 220 -14.56 -8.25 -8.76
CA VAL A 220 -14.60 -8.26 -7.29
C VAL A 220 -14.26 -6.87 -6.73
N LEU A 221 -13.17 -6.27 -7.22
CA LEU A 221 -12.76 -4.93 -6.79
C LEU A 221 -13.87 -3.90 -7.02
N ARG A 222 -14.48 -3.91 -8.22
CA ARG A 222 -15.58 -2.99 -8.55
C ARG A 222 -16.76 -3.15 -7.59
N ARG A 223 -17.17 -4.38 -7.29
CA ARG A 223 -18.27 -4.64 -6.35
C ARG A 223 -17.96 -4.20 -4.91
N LEU A 224 -16.71 -4.34 -4.47
CA LEU A 224 -16.29 -3.85 -3.15
C LEU A 224 -16.34 -2.32 -3.06
N LEU A 225 -15.84 -1.61 -4.09
CA LEU A 225 -15.89 -0.16 -4.15
C LEU A 225 -17.34 0.36 -4.20
N ASP A 226 -18.18 -0.27 -5.02
CA ASP A 226 -19.61 0.04 -5.11
C ASP A 226 -20.31 -0.19 -3.77
N ARG A 227 -20.03 -1.33 -3.11
CA ARG A 227 -20.59 -1.64 -1.80
C ARG A 227 -20.21 -0.63 -0.74
N ALA A 228 -18.93 -0.25 -0.65
CA ALA A 228 -18.47 0.77 0.28
C ALA A 228 -19.26 2.07 0.11
N ARG A 229 -19.45 2.52 -1.12
CA ARG A 229 -20.15 3.77 -1.43
C ARG A 229 -21.65 3.68 -1.23
N ARG A 230 -22.30 2.72 -1.87
CA ARG A 230 -23.79 2.69 -1.96
C ARG A 230 -24.42 2.04 -0.75
N HIS A 231 -23.78 1.04 -0.17
CA HIS A 231 -24.34 0.34 0.98
C HIS A 231 -23.95 1.00 2.31
N HIS A 232 -22.70 1.48 2.41
CA HIS A 232 -22.19 2.09 3.64
C HIS A 232 -22.07 3.62 3.60
N GLY A 233 -22.32 4.25 2.44
CA GLY A 233 -22.15 5.71 2.29
C GLY A 233 -20.72 6.19 2.49
N ALA A 234 -19.74 5.29 2.39
CA ALA A 234 -18.36 5.61 2.66
C ALA A 234 -17.73 6.47 1.55
N ALA A 235 -17.03 7.53 1.94
CA ALA A 235 -16.14 8.26 1.06
C ALA A 235 -14.84 7.48 0.86
N ILE A 236 -14.41 7.30 -0.39
CA ILE A 236 -13.11 6.71 -0.70
C ILE A 236 -12.07 7.82 -0.67
N ARG A 237 -11.01 7.66 0.14
CA ARG A 237 -10.00 8.68 0.40
C ARG A 237 -8.58 8.11 0.29
N ARG A 238 -7.60 8.98 0.03
CA ARG A 238 -6.16 8.68 0.14
C ARG A 238 -5.75 8.77 1.61
N CYS A 239 -4.63 8.17 1.98
CA CYS A 239 -4.11 8.25 3.34
C CYS A 239 -3.84 9.69 3.77
N ARG A 240 -3.23 10.50 2.89
CA ARG A 240 -2.93 11.91 3.19
C ARG A 240 -4.17 12.77 3.48
N ASP A 241 -5.33 12.41 2.93
CA ASP A 241 -6.55 13.19 3.14
C ASP A 241 -7.03 13.14 4.61
N LEU A 242 -6.58 12.13 5.39
CA LEU A 242 -6.87 12.04 6.82
C LEU A 242 -6.00 12.99 7.67
N LEU A 243 -4.89 13.49 7.14
CA LEU A 243 -4.05 14.47 7.84
C LEU A 243 -4.70 15.85 7.92
N GLU A 244 -5.69 16.11 7.07
CA GLU A 244 -6.41 17.39 7.02
C GLU A 244 -7.57 17.43 8.04
N ASP A 245 -8.11 16.26 8.43
CA ASP A 245 -9.22 16.16 9.39
C ASP A 245 -8.75 16.36 10.84
N ASP A 246 -7.47 16.12 11.14
CA ASP A 246 -6.85 16.31 12.46
C ASP A 246 -6.21 17.72 12.64
N ALA A 247 -6.39 18.62 11.68
CA ALA A 247 -5.99 20.03 11.86
C ALA A 247 -6.95 20.70 12.85
N PRO A 248 -6.43 21.30 13.97
CA PRO A 248 -7.24 21.93 15.01
C PRO A 248 -8.03 23.14 14.50
#